data_9a5edcfbb33bb95fbefd549918741b3b
#
_entry.id   9a5edcfbb33bb95fbefd549918741b3b
#
_cell.length_a   1.000
_cell.length_b   1.000
_cell.length_c   1.000
_cell.angle_alpha   90.00
_cell.angle_beta   90.00
_cell.angle_gamma   90.00
#
_symmetry.space_group_name_H-M   'P 1'
#
loop_
_entity.id
_entity.type
_entity.pdbx_description
1 polymer ?
#
loop_
_entity_poly.entity_id
_entity_poly.type
_entity_poly.pdbx_seq_one_letter_code
_entity_poly.pdbx_strand_id
1 'polypeptide(L)'
;INNMWNADKFGYESDAEGRKAVIDYGGANVAKPLHVGHLRSAVIGESIKRMYKFAGSDIVGDVHLGDWGLQMGLIIEQLRLDKPDLVYFDSSFEGEYPAESPFTLDELEQIYPKASARSKEDEEFLAKAQDTTLKLQNGDKAYTAIWKHIMALSKADLKKNYDNLDVSFDIWKGESDAQPFIGPMIKDFEDRGIAHESNRALVVDVSEETDKKEMPPC
;
A
#
# COMPACT_ATOMS: atom_id res chain seq x y z
N ILE A 1 12.40 -26.54 35.03
CA ILE A 1 13.10 -25.27 34.73
C ILE A 1 14.58 -25.54 34.45
N ASN A 2 15.34 -26.24 35.32
CA ASN A 2 16.77 -26.49 35.09
C ASN A 2 17.06 -27.30 33.83
N ASN A 3 16.21 -28.26 33.46
CA ASN A 3 16.37 -29.03 32.21
C ASN A 3 16.07 -28.19 30.98
N MET A 4 15.07 -27.30 31.07
CA MET A 4 14.77 -26.36 29.97
C MET A 4 15.89 -25.34 29.78
N TRP A 5 16.47 -24.83 30.87
CA TRP A 5 17.52 -23.82 30.79
C TRP A 5 18.79 -24.29 30.09
N ASN A 6 19.11 -25.58 30.22
CA ASN A 6 20.32 -26.19 29.63
C ASN A 6 20.08 -26.83 28.25
N ALA A 7 18.82 -26.87 27.80
CA ALA A 7 18.47 -27.44 26.50
C ALA A 7 18.52 -26.38 25.41
N ASP A 8 18.91 -26.77 24.20
CA ASP A 8 18.77 -25.91 23.02
C ASP A 8 17.28 -25.49 22.86
N LYS A 9 17.06 -24.25 22.47
CA LYS A 9 15.72 -23.66 22.35
C LYS A 9 14.84 -23.94 23.56
N PHE A 10 15.42 -23.98 24.75
CA PHE A 10 14.72 -24.32 26.01
C PHE A 10 14.00 -25.67 26.00
N GLY A 11 14.45 -26.61 25.17
CA GLY A 11 13.81 -27.93 24.98
C GLY A 11 12.57 -27.91 24.10
N TYR A 12 12.36 -26.84 23.35
CA TYR A 12 11.28 -26.78 22.36
C TYR A 12 11.64 -27.62 21.14
N GLU A 13 10.83 -28.63 20.88
CA GLU A 13 10.88 -29.45 19.67
C GLU A 13 9.85 -28.92 18.66
N SER A 14 10.28 -28.63 17.45
CA SER A 14 9.45 -28.01 16.43
C SER A 14 9.13 -29.00 15.30
N ASP A 15 7.89 -29.00 14.85
CA ASP A 15 7.45 -29.61 13.60
C ASP A 15 7.46 -28.62 12.41
N ALA A 16 7.90 -27.38 12.65
CA ALA A 16 7.91 -26.30 11.68
C ALA A 16 9.28 -26.07 10.99
N GLU A 17 10.28 -26.91 11.29
CA GLU A 17 11.62 -26.77 10.71
C GLU A 17 11.58 -26.91 9.19
N GLY A 18 12.19 -25.95 8.48
CA GLY A 18 12.24 -25.89 7.01
C GLY A 18 10.92 -25.54 6.32
N ARG A 19 9.83 -25.30 7.07
CA ARG A 19 8.59 -24.80 6.47
C ARG A 19 8.81 -23.35 5.98
N LYS A 20 8.30 -23.07 4.78
CA LYS A 20 8.31 -21.72 4.21
C LYS A 20 6.98 -21.03 4.45
N ALA A 21 7.02 -19.79 4.92
CA ALA A 21 5.82 -18.98 5.10
C ALA A 21 6.11 -17.50 4.80
N VAL A 22 5.07 -16.79 4.37
CA VAL A 22 5.07 -15.33 4.25
C VAL A 22 4.07 -14.79 5.25
N ILE A 23 4.45 -13.77 5.98
CA ILE A 23 3.55 -13.02 6.86
C ILE A 23 3.49 -11.59 6.35
N ASP A 24 2.29 -11.17 5.95
CA ASP A 24 1.97 -9.77 5.62
C ASP A 24 1.41 -9.07 6.86
N TYR A 25 2.03 -7.95 7.26
CA TYR A 25 1.62 -7.17 8.44
C TYR A 25 2.11 -5.73 8.38
N GLY A 26 1.44 -4.86 9.15
CA GLY A 26 1.87 -3.47 9.29
C GLY A 26 1.62 -2.59 8.06
N GLY A 27 0.88 -3.05 7.06
CA GLY A 27 0.57 -2.32 5.84
C GLY A 27 -0.17 -1.02 6.14
N ALA A 28 0.40 0.10 5.72
CA ALA A 28 -0.16 1.43 5.88
C ALA A 28 -0.34 2.11 4.52
N ASN A 29 -1.32 3.00 4.44
CA ASN A 29 -1.41 3.89 3.30
C ASN A 29 -0.28 4.92 3.35
N VAL A 30 0.41 5.13 2.24
CA VAL A 30 1.41 6.20 2.11
C VAL A 30 0.78 7.57 2.27
N ALA A 31 1.59 8.58 2.58
CA ALA A 31 1.15 9.95 2.83
C ALA A 31 0.14 10.11 3.99
N LYS A 32 0.11 9.15 4.90
CA LYS A 32 -0.70 9.21 6.13
C LYS A 32 0.18 8.88 7.33
N PRO A 33 0.02 9.60 8.44
CA PRO A 33 0.73 9.26 9.66
C PRO A 33 0.24 7.89 10.18
N LEU A 34 1.17 7.13 10.76
CA LEU A 34 0.81 5.91 11.46
C LEU A 34 -0.02 6.22 12.70
N HIS A 35 -1.00 5.39 12.95
CA HIS A 35 -1.79 5.44 14.18
C HIS A 35 -1.74 4.09 14.90
N VAL A 36 -2.24 4.05 16.14
CA VAL A 36 -2.16 2.86 17.01
C VAL A 36 -2.67 1.57 16.37
N GLY A 37 -3.63 1.65 15.46
CA GLY A 37 -4.14 0.48 14.71
C GLY A 37 -3.06 -0.18 13.86
N HIS A 38 -2.26 0.62 13.13
CA HIS A 38 -1.14 0.14 12.32
C HIS A 38 -0.02 -0.44 13.20
N LEU A 39 0.33 0.26 14.29
CA LEU A 39 1.37 -0.18 15.23
C LEU A 39 1.02 -1.52 15.88
N ARG A 40 -0.24 -1.72 16.25
CA ARG A 40 -0.71 -2.99 16.80
C ARG A 40 -0.53 -4.15 15.82
N SER A 41 -0.94 -3.98 14.58
CA SER A 41 -0.75 -4.98 13.52
C SER A 41 0.72 -5.31 13.32
N ALA A 42 1.57 -4.28 13.25
CA ALA A 42 3.01 -4.43 13.07
C ALA A 42 3.66 -5.24 14.21
N VAL A 43 3.37 -4.91 15.47
CA VAL A 43 3.94 -5.60 16.64
C VAL A 43 3.47 -7.05 16.73
N ILE A 44 2.19 -7.33 16.44
CA ILE A 44 1.65 -8.70 16.44
C ILE A 44 2.33 -9.52 15.32
N GLY A 45 2.39 -9.00 14.11
CA GLY A 45 2.99 -9.70 12.97
C GLY A 45 4.48 -9.97 13.18
N GLU A 46 5.23 -8.98 13.68
CA GLU A 46 6.65 -9.17 14.02
C GLU A 46 6.84 -10.25 15.10
N SER A 47 5.98 -10.26 16.12
CA SER A 47 6.04 -11.29 17.17
C SER A 47 5.81 -12.69 16.60
N ILE A 48 4.82 -12.85 15.73
CA ILE A 48 4.53 -14.11 15.04
C ILE A 48 5.72 -14.51 14.16
N LYS A 49 6.27 -13.59 13.35
CA LYS A 49 7.47 -13.84 12.54
C LYS A 49 8.62 -14.37 13.38
N ARG A 50 8.89 -13.74 14.53
CA ARG A 50 9.96 -14.16 15.45
C ARG A 50 9.71 -15.54 16.04
N MET A 51 8.47 -15.85 16.41
CA MET A 51 8.10 -17.18 16.91
C MET A 51 8.34 -18.27 15.84
N TYR A 52 7.93 -18.04 14.59
CA TYR A 52 8.18 -18.97 13.50
C TYR A 52 9.69 -19.12 13.18
N LYS A 53 10.45 -18.03 13.19
CA LYS A 53 11.92 -18.09 13.04
C LYS A 53 12.55 -18.91 14.17
N PHE A 54 12.12 -18.72 15.42
CA PHE A 54 12.57 -19.51 16.56
C PHE A 54 12.23 -20.99 16.40
N ALA A 55 11.07 -21.31 15.87
CA ALA A 55 10.63 -22.66 15.55
C ALA A 55 11.38 -23.31 14.38
N GLY A 56 12.24 -22.59 13.68
CA GLY A 56 13.06 -23.13 12.57
C GLY A 56 12.43 -22.98 11.19
N SER A 57 11.36 -22.20 11.06
CA SER A 57 10.75 -21.90 9.76
C SER A 57 11.58 -20.90 8.96
N ASP A 58 11.59 -21.05 7.63
CA ASP A 58 12.03 -20.06 6.67
C ASP A 58 10.87 -19.09 6.41
N ILE A 59 10.88 -17.95 7.10
CA ILE A 59 9.77 -17.01 7.11
C ILE A 59 10.18 -15.66 6.57
N VAL A 60 9.34 -15.11 5.70
CA VAL A 60 9.49 -13.80 5.09
C VAL A 60 8.41 -12.86 5.65
N GLY A 61 8.85 -11.73 6.20
CA GLY A 61 7.96 -10.64 6.59
C GLY A 61 7.72 -9.69 5.42
N ASP A 62 6.49 -9.51 5.03
CA ASP A 62 6.07 -8.57 3.99
C ASP A 62 5.33 -7.39 4.58
N VAL A 63 5.50 -6.20 3.99
CA VAL A 63 4.65 -5.05 4.21
C VAL A 63 4.09 -4.60 2.87
N HIS A 64 2.76 -4.55 2.80
CA HIS A 64 2.04 -4.13 1.61
C HIS A 64 1.42 -2.75 1.82
N LEU A 65 1.91 -1.76 1.05
CA LEU A 65 1.52 -0.36 1.21
C LEU A 65 0.36 0.00 0.30
N GLY A 66 -0.58 0.80 0.82
CA GLY A 66 -1.61 1.43 0.00
C GLY A 66 -1.03 2.67 -0.69
N ASP A 67 -0.62 2.53 -1.95
CA ASP A 67 0.13 3.54 -2.69
C ASP A 67 -0.40 3.84 -4.09
N TRP A 68 -1.56 3.27 -4.49
CA TRP A 68 -1.98 3.28 -5.88
C TRP A 68 -3.43 3.70 -6.14
N GLY A 69 -4.21 3.96 -5.09
CA GLY A 69 -5.63 4.32 -5.19
C GLY A 69 -5.88 5.82 -5.37
N LEU A 70 -7.16 6.19 -5.28
CA LEU A 70 -7.67 7.57 -5.40
C LEU A 70 -6.92 8.58 -4.52
N GLN A 71 -6.38 8.14 -3.39
CA GLN A 71 -5.59 8.99 -2.50
C GLN A 71 -4.40 9.65 -3.23
N MET A 72 -3.78 8.97 -4.20
CA MET A 72 -2.68 9.54 -4.98
C MET A 72 -3.17 10.68 -5.87
N GLY A 73 -4.29 10.50 -6.57
CA GLY A 73 -4.90 11.57 -7.36
C GLY A 73 -5.32 12.76 -6.51
N LEU A 74 -5.90 12.52 -5.34
CA LEU A 74 -6.27 13.58 -4.38
C LEU A 74 -5.06 14.41 -3.96
N ILE A 75 -3.94 13.76 -3.62
CA ILE A 75 -2.70 14.43 -3.23
C ILE A 75 -2.15 15.26 -4.39
N ILE A 76 -2.08 14.68 -5.58
CA ILE A 76 -1.53 15.34 -6.77
C ILE A 76 -2.37 16.57 -7.15
N GLU A 77 -3.70 16.45 -7.14
CA GLU A 77 -4.57 17.58 -7.46
C GLU A 77 -4.53 18.67 -6.38
N GLN A 78 -4.42 18.31 -5.11
CA GLN A 78 -4.23 19.31 -4.07
C GLN A 78 -2.87 20.00 -4.18
N LEU A 79 -1.82 19.25 -4.51
CA LEU A 79 -0.48 19.82 -4.76
C LEU A 79 -0.51 20.78 -5.95
N ARG A 80 -1.25 20.46 -7.01
CA ARG A 80 -1.47 21.37 -8.16
C ARG A 80 -2.10 22.68 -7.76
N LEU A 81 -3.07 22.65 -6.83
CA LEU A 81 -3.70 23.87 -6.34
C LEU A 81 -2.80 24.68 -5.42
N ASP A 82 -2.02 24.01 -4.61
CA ASP A 82 -1.15 24.68 -3.61
C ASP A 82 0.16 25.19 -4.23
N LYS A 83 0.68 24.51 -5.26
CA LYS A 83 1.95 24.80 -5.94
C LYS A 83 1.81 24.66 -7.48
N PRO A 84 1.01 25.52 -8.14
CA PRO A 84 0.67 25.39 -9.56
C PRO A 84 1.88 25.54 -10.51
N ASP A 85 2.91 26.23 -10.06
CA ASP A 85 4.11 26.54 -10.86
C ASP A 85 5.13 25.39 -10.89
N LEU A 86 4.84 24.26 -10.24
CA LEU A 86 5.74 23.12 -10.28
C LEU A 86 5.81 22.54 -11.70
N VAL A 87 7.02 22.22 -12.13
CA VAL A 87 7.35 21.66 -13.46
C VAL A 87 6.51 20.40 -13.82
N TYR A 88 6.02 19.68 -12.83
CA TYR A 88 5.15 18.50 -13.02
C TYR A 88 3.77 18.85 -13.59
N PHE A 89 3.35 20.09 -13.53
CA PHE A 89 2.07 20.58 -14.01
C PHE A 89 2.18 21.39 -15.31
N ASP A 90 3.40 21.58 -15.82
CA ASP A 90 3.65 22.18 -17.10
C ASP A 90 3.60 21.12 -18.21
N SER A 91 2.52 21.15 -19.00
CA SER A 91 2.31 20.22 -20.10
C SER A 91 3.32 20.36 -21.26
N SER A 92 4.09 21.44 -21.29
CA SER A 92 5.13 21.67 -22.29
C SER A 92 6.51 21.16 -21.84
N PHE A 93 6.64 20.68 -20.62
CA PHE A 93 7.92 20.21 -20.07
C PHE A 93 8.30 18.84 -20.64
N GLU A 94 9.42 18.77 -21.34
CA GLU A 94 9.98 17.55 -21.94
C GLU A 94 11.27 17.06 -21.27
N GLY A 95 11.71 17.75 -20.21
CA GLY A 95 12.94 17.45 -19.49
C GLY A 95 12.84 16.26 -18.51
N GLU A 96 13.95 16.03 -17.79
CA GLU A 96 13.96 15.13 -16.65
C GLU A 96 13.39 15.84 -15.42
N TYR A 97 12.47 15.18 -14.70
CA TYR A 97 11.90 15.74 -13.48
C TYR A 97 12.96 15.79 -12.36
N PRO A 98 12.91 16.80 -11.49
CA PRO A 98 13.87 16.96 -10.40
C PRO A 98 13.94 15.70 -9.53
N ALA A 99 15.16 15.32 -9.14
CA ALA A 99 15.38 14.23 -8.19
C ALA A 99 15.04 14.64 -6.75
N GLU A 100 15.08 15.93 -6.45
CA GLU A 100 14.71 16.49 -5.15
C GLU A 100 13.20 16.66 -5.06
N SER A 101 12.64 16.27 -3.90
CA SER A 101 11.20 16.37 -3.68
C SER A 101 10.72 17.83 -3.64
N PRO A 102 9.63 18.17 -4.34
CA PRO A 102 9.04 19.52 -4.32
C PRO A 102 8.26 19.82 -3.04
N PHE A 103 8.20 18.90 -2.11
CA PHE A 103 7.52 19.00 -0.80
C PHE A 103 8.25 18.22 0.28
N THR A 104 8.01 18.61 1.51
CA THR A 104 8.50 17.91 2.70
C THR A 104 7.49 16.87 3.18
N LEU A 105 7.90 16.03 4.16
CA LEU A 105 6.99 15.08 4.80
C LEU A 105 5.85 15.82 5.53
N ASP A 106 6.16 16.88 6.27
CA ASP A 106 5.17 17.68 7.02
C ASP A 106 4.12 18.30 6.08
N GLU A 107 4.55 18.79 4.90
CA GLU A 107 3.61 19.26 3.87
C GLU A 107 2.75 18.11 3.34
N LEU A 108 3.33 16.95 3.06
CA LEU A 108 2.61 15.78 2.55
C LEU A 108 1.53 15.30 3.53
N GLU A 109 1.83 15.28 4.83
CA GLU A 109 0.87 14.92 5.87
C GLU A 109 -0.32 15.89 5.97
N GLN A 110 -0.15 17.15 5.57
CA GLN A 110 -1.21 18.15 5.54
C GLN A 110 -2.01 18.11 4.24
N ILE A 111 -1.37 17.78 3.12
CA ILE A 111 -2.01 17.76 1.79
C ILE A 111 -3.17 16.75 1.75
N TYR A 112 -2.95 15.52 2.21
CA TYR A 112 -3.96 14.47 2.09
C TYR A 112 -5.26 14.77 2.88
N PRO A 113 -5.24 15.15 4.17
CA PRO A 113 -6.47 15.50 4.89
C PRO A 113 -7.22 16.66 4.23
N LYS A 114 -6.51 17.68 3.75
CA LYS A 114 -7.07 18.82 3.02
C LYS A 114 -7.76 18.37 1.72
N ALA A 115 -7.09 17.53 0.93
CA ALA A 115 -7.63 16.97 -0.30
C ALA A 115 -8.87 16.09 -0.04
N SER A 116 -8.80 15.24 0.99
CA SER A 116 -9.90 14.36 1.38
C SER A 116 -11.12 15.11 1.91
N ALA A 117 -10.93 16.22 2.60
CA ALA A 117 -12.04 17.09 3.02
C ALA A 117 -12.68 17.76 1.79
N ARG A 118 -11.86 18.34 0.90
CA ARG A 118 -12.32 19.00 -0.32
C ARG A 118 -13.12 18.05 -1.23
N SER A 119 -12.65 16.82 -1.42
CA SER A 119 -13.31 15.86 -2.32
C SER A 119 -14.74 15.47 -1.91
N LYS A 120 -15.13 15.74 -0.66
CA LYS A 120 -16.49 15.50 -0.16
C LYS A 120 -17.47 16.64 -0.47
N GLU A 121 -16.94 17.82 -0.75
CA GLU A 121 -17.71 19.06 -0.93
C GLU A 121 -17.61 19.58 -2.37
N ASP A 122 -16.61 19.15 -3.14
CA ASP A 122 -16.26 19.63 -4.47
C ASP A 122 -16.20 18.44 -5.45
N GLU A 123 -17.31 18.20 -6.14
CA GLU A 123 -17.43 17.10 -7.13
C GLU A 123 -16.47 17.29 -8.32
N GLU A 124 -16.19 18.53 -8.72
CA GLU A 124 -15.26 18.82 -9.81
C GLU A 124 -13.82 18.44 -9.41
N PHE A 125 -13.42 18.77 -8.18
CA PHE A 125 -12.13 18.36 -7.64
C PHE A 125 -12.02 16.84 -7.56
N LEU A 126 -13.07 16.16 -7.09
CA LEU A 126 -13.09 14.70 -7.03
C LEU A 126 -12.95 14.07 -8.41
N ALA A 127 -13.68 14.57 -9.41
CA ALA A 127 -13.58 14.08 -10.78
C ALA A 127 -12.17 14.27 -11.36
N LYS A 128 -11.52 15.41 -11.10
CA LYS A 128 -10.13 15.65 -11.50
C LYS A 128 -9.16 14.68 -10.81
N ALA A 129 -9.35 14.43 -9.52
CA ALA A 129 -8.52 13.48 -8.78
C ALA A 129 -8.67 12.04 -9.29
N GLN A 130 -9.87 11.64 -9.71
CA GLN A 130 -10.10 10.34 -10.35
C GLN A 130 -9.39 10.25 -11.70
N ASP A 131 -9.48 11.27 -12.55
CA ASP A 131 -8.76 11.35 -13.82
C ASP A 131 -7.24 11.31 -13.62
N THR A 132 -6.73 12.06 -12.64
CA THR A 132 -5.32 12.07 -12.27
C THR A 132 -4.85 10.71 -11.77
N THR A 133 -5.67 10.00 -10.98
CA THR A 133 -5.38 8.62 -10.57
C THR A 133 -5.24 7.70 -11.79
N LEU A 134 -6.20 7.78 -12.71
CA LEU A 134 -6.17 6.98 -13.93
C LEU A 134 -4.93 7.29 -14.80
N LYS A 135 -4.57 8.55 -14.95
CA LYS A 135 -3.37 8.97 -15.68
C LYS A 135 -2.09 8.43 -15.01
N LEU A 136 -1.99 8.50 -13.69
CA LEU A 136 -0.88 7.91 -12.95
C LEU A 136 -0.79 6.41 -13.22
N GLN A 137 -1.90 5.69 -13.11
CA GLN A 137 -1.97 4.24 -13.35
C GLN A 137 -1.64 3.86 -14.79
N ASN A 138 -1.90 4.74 -15.73
CA ASN A 138 -1.51 4.59 -17.13
C ASN A 138 -0.07 5.06 -17.44
N GLY A 139 0.71 5.43 -16.43
CA GLY A 139 2.13 5.73 -16.56
C GLY A 139 2.45 7.15 -17.01
N ASP A 140 1.57 8.13 -16.72
CA ASP A 140 1.90 9.55 -16.92
C ASP A 140 3.23 9.88 -16.22
N LYS A 141 4.17 10.47 -16.97
CA LYS A 141 5.54 10.69 -16.50
C LYS A 141 5.61 11.68 -15.34
N ALA A 142 4.83 12.77 -15.40
CA ALA A 142 4.81 13.81 -14.38
C ALA A 142 4.25 13.27 -13.06
N TYR A 143 3.10 12.60 -13.13
CA TYR A 143 2.44 12.05 -11.96
C TYR A 143 3.22 10.88 -11.36
N THR A 144 3.84 10.06 -12.21
CA THR A 144 4.77 9.02 -11.74
C THR A 144 5.97 9.61 -11.01
N ALA A 145 6.51 10.75 -11.46
CA ALA A 145 7.60 11.43 -10.77
C ALA A 145 7.17 11.97 -9.41
N ILE A 146 6.00 12.61 -9.30
CA ILE A 146 5.42 13.03 -8.01
C ILE A 146 5.20 11.83 -7.09
N TRP A 147 4.58 10.76 -7.61
CA TRP A 147 4.35 9.52 -6.85
C TRP A 147 5.63 8.94 -6.27
N LYS A 148 6.72 8.94 -7.03
CA LYS A 148 8.04 8.49 -6.53
C LYS A 148 8.51 9.31 -5.34
N HIS A 149 8.29 10.63 -5.33
CA HIS A 149 8.62 11.49 -4.18
C HIS A 149 7.74 11.16 -2.97
N ILE A 150 6.43 10.97 -3.17
CA ILE A 150 5.52 10.53 -2.11
C ILE A 150 6.00 9.22 -1.50
N MET A 151 6.34 8.25 -2.35
CA MET A 151 6.82 6.93 -1.90
C MET A 151 8.14 7.02 -1.14
N ALA A 152 9.09 7.81 -1.62
CA ALA A 152 10.40 7.95 -0.98
C ALA A 152 10.26 8.55 0.44
N LEU A 153 9.50 9.64 0.59
CA LEU A 153 9.27 10.27 1.88
C LEU A 153 8.48 9.36 2.83
N SER A 154 7.39 8.76 2.34
CA SER A 154 6.55 7.88 3.17
C SER A 154 7.28 6.63 3.63
N LYS A 155 8.03 5.96 2.74
CA LYS A 155 8.82 4.78 3.12
C LYS A 155 9.90 5.12 4.15
N ALA A 156 10.55 6.27 4.02
CA ALA A 156 11.58 6.70 4.97
C ALA A 156 10.98 6.93 6.37
N ASP A 157 9.82 7.58 6.46
CA ASP A 157 9.13 7.79 7.74
C ASP A 157 8.58 6.49 8.33
N LEU A 158 7.90 5.68 7.53
CA LEU A 158 7.39 4.37 7.96
C LEU A 158 8.53 3.50 8.51
N LYS A 159 9.67 3.45 7.80
CA LYS A 159 10.83 2.69 8.24
C LYS A 159 11.34 3.17 9.59
N LYS A 160 11.48 4.48 9.78
CA LYS A 160 11.90 5.06 11.06
C LYS A 160 10.97 4.66 12.21
N ASN A 161 9.66 4.69 11.97
CA ASN A 161 8.65 4.33 12.98
C ASN A 161 8.70 2.82 13.31
N TYR A 162 8.84 1.95 12.31
CA TYR A 162 8.99 0.51 12.53
C TYR A 162 10.31 0.15 13.21
N ASP A 163 11.42 0.80 12.83
CA ASP A 163 12.71 0.61 13.49
C ASP A 163 12.63 0.95 15.00
N ASN A 164 11.89 2.00 15.38
CA ASN A 164 11.66 2.37 16.78
C ASN A 164 10.87 1.30 17.57
N LEU A 165 10.08 0.48 16.89
CA LEU A 165 9.33 -0.64 17.47
C LEU A 165 10.07 -1.97 17.39
N ASP A 166 11.29 -1.98 16.86
CA ASP A 166 12.04 -3.20 16.54
C ASP A 166 11.25 -4.15 15.61
N VAL A 167 10.50 -3.57 14.66
CA VAL A 167 9.74 -4.26 13.61
C VAL A 167 10.50 -4.15 12.30
N SER A 168 10.66 -5.27 11.59
CA SER A 168 11.40 -5.31 10.33
C SER A 168 10.69 -6.14 9.26
N PHE A 169 10.84 -5.73 8.01
CA PHE A 169 10.27 -6.43 6.87
C PHE A 169 11.38 -6.84 5.91
N ASP A 170 11.23 -8.04 5.35
CA ASP A 170 12.13 -8.56 4.33
C ASP A 170 11.72 -8.04 2.93
N ILE A 171 10.41 -7.80 2.73
CA ILE A 171 9.81 -7.31 1.49
C ILE A 171 9.01 -6.03 1.76
N TRP A 172 9.19 -5.03 0.90
CA TRP A 172 8.43 -3.79 0.87
C TRP A 172 7.73 -3.67 -0.48
N LYS A 173 6.46 -4.01 -0.53
CA LYS A 173 5.59 -3.96 -1.70
C LYS A 173 4.48 -2.93 -1.53
N GLY A 174 3.76 -2.67 -2.60
CA GLY A 174 2.58 -1.83 -2.61
C GLY A 174 1.55 -2.31 -3.63
N GLU A 175 0.37 -1.70 -3.60
CA GLU A 175 -0.68 -1.95 -4.59
C GLU A 175 -0.18 -1.68 -6.02
N SER A 176 0.74 -0.71 -6.19
CA SER A 176 1.38 -0.39 -7.48
C SER A 176 2.16 -1.56 -8.08
N ASP A 177 2.72 -2.45 -7.26
CA ASP A 177 3.43 -3.65 -7.71
C ASP A 177 2.48 -4.66 -8.38
N ALA A 178 1.17 -4.59 -8.10
CA ALA A 178 0.17 -5.45 -8.71
C ALA A 178 -0.27 -4.99 -10.13
N GLN A 179 -0.03 -3.72 -10.47
CA GLN A 179 -0.51 -3.13 -11.73
C GLN A 179 -0.18 -3.96 -12.98
N PRO A 180 1.03 -4.52 -13.15
CA PRO A 180 1.36 -5.33 -14.35
C PRO A 180 0.56 -6.64 -14.45
N PHE A 181 -0.01 -7.11 -13.36
CA PHE A 181 -0.74 -8.38 -13.29
C PHE A 181 -2.25 -8.20 -13.47
N ILE A 182 -2.78 -6.98 -13.33
CA ILE A 182 -4.23 -6.70 -13.40
C ILE A 182 -4.79 -7.06 -14.77
N GLY A 183 -4.19 -6.57 -15.85
CA GLY A 183 -4.67 -6.86 -17.20
C GLY A 183 -4.73 -8.36 -17.54
N PRO A 184 -3.63 -9.12 -17.34
CA PRO A 184 -3.65 -10.56 -17.50
C PRO A 184 -4.66 -11.29 -16.62
N MET A 185 -4.85 -10.86 -15.37
CA MET A 185 -5.84 -11.42 -14.46
C MET A 185 -7.27 -11.18 -14.94
N ILE A 186 -7.60 -9.95 -15.35
CA ILE A 186 -8.92 -9.59 -15.89
C ILE A 186 -9.22 -10.50 -17.08
N LYS A 187 -8.27 -10.62 -18.03
CA LYS A 187 -8.45 -11.47 -19.19
C LYS A 187 -8.69 -12.94 -18.82
N ASP A 188 -7.95 -13.49 -17.88
CA ASP A 188 -8.16 -14.86 -17.40
C ASP A 188 -9.56 -15.04 -16.80
N PHE A 189 -10.05 -14.06 -16.05
CA PHE A 189 -11.38 -14.10 -15.45
C PHE A 189 -12.50 -14.01 -16.47
N GLU A 190 -12.35 -13.20 -17.51
CA GLU A 190 -13.27 -13.13 -18.64
C GLU A 190 -13.26 -14.44 -19.43
N ASP A 191 -12.08 -14.94 -19.82
CA ASP A 191 -11.92 -16.19 -20.58
C ASP A 191 -12.52 -17.42 -19.85
N ARG A 192 -12.50 -17.40 -18.51
CA ARG A 192 -13.07 -18.44 -17.66
C ARG A 192 -14.55 -18.22 -17.28
N GLY A 193 -15.13 -17.09 -17.67
CA GLY A 193 -16.51 -16.74 -17.31
C GLY A 193 -16.71 -16.45 -15.81
N ILE A 194 -15.65 -16.10 -15.08
CA ILE A 194 -15.68 -15.71 -13.67
C ILE A 194 -16.14 -14.26 -13.53
N ALA A 195 -15.63 -13.38 -14.41
CA ALA A 195 -16.03 -11.99 -14.44
C ALA A 195 -17.12 -11.75 -15.50
N HIS A 196 -18.04 -10.85 -15.17
CA HIS A 196 -19.10 -10.42 -16.09
C HIS A 196 -19.38 -8.92 -15.96
N GLU A 197 -20.02 -8.36 -16.98
CA GLU A 197 -20.36 -6.94 -16.99
C GLU A 197 -21.62 -6.65 -16.16
N SER A 198 -21.52 -5.72 -15.18
CA SER A 198 -22.64 -5.26 -14.38
C SER A 198 -22.53 -3.77 -14.12
N ASN A 199 -23.60 -3.01 -14.40
CA ASN A 199 -23.65 -1.56 -14.18
C ASN A 199 -22.45 -0.76 -14.77
N ARG A 200 -21.95 -1.15 -15.93
CA ARG A 200 -20.76 -0.60 -16.63
C ARG A 200 -19.43 -0.86 -15.90
N ALA A 201 -19.38 -1.84 -15.02
CA ALA A 201 -18.17 -2.32 -14.39
C ALA A 201 -18.02 -3.82 -14.68
N LEU A 202 -16.78 -4.29 -14.77
CA LEU A 202 -16.48 -5.71 -14.78
C LEU A 202 -16.43 -6.18 -13.33
N VAL A 203 -17.21 -7.19 -12.98
CA VAL A 203 -17.36 -7.65 -11.61
C VAL A 203 -17.23 -9.16 -11.51
N VAL A 204 -16.90 -9.62 -10.31
CA VAL A 204 -16.88 -11.03 -9.93
C VAL A 204 -17.85 -11.22 -8.76
N ASP A 205 -18.79 -12.16 -8.89
CA ASP A 205 -19.68 -12.52 -7.79
C ASP A 205 -18.89 -13.32 -6.73
N VAL A 206 -18.88 -12.80 -5.51
CA VAL A 206 -18.18 -13.42 -4.37
C VAL A 206 -19.12 -13.87 -3.27
N SER A 207 -20.45 -13.78 -3.49
CA SER A 207 -21.46 -14.20 -2.54
C SER A 207 -21.54 -15.72 -2.42
N GLU A 208 -21.68 -16.22 -1.20
CA GLU A 208 -21.87 -17.62 -0.87
C GLU A 208 -23.23 -17.85 -0.18
N GLU A 209 -23.81 -19.06 -0.30
CA GLU A 209 -25.07 -19.40 0.37
C GLU A 209 -25.02 -19.29 1.90
N THR A 210 -23.81 -19.30 2.48
CA THR A 210 -23.56 -19.20 3.91
C THR A 210 -23.45 -17.77 4.42
N ASP A 211 -23.47 -16.79 3.53
CA ASP A 211 -23.31 -15.38 3.88
C ASP A 211 -24.48 -14.88 4.72
N LYS A 212 -24.17 -14.21 5.83
CA LYS A 212 -25.17 -13.62 6.72
C LYS A 212 -25.69 -12.25 6.24
N LYS A 213 -25.07 -11.68 5.23
CA LYS A 213 -25.41 -10.41 4.59
C LYS A 213 -25.18 -10.53 3.10
N GLU A 214 -25.93 -9.77 2.32
CA GLU A 214 -25.69 -9.63 0.90
C GLU A 214 -24.27 -9.06 0.69
N MET A 215 -23.44 -9.80 -0.05
CA MET A 215 -22.09 -9.38 -0.41
C MET A 215 -22.15 -8.71 -1.77
N PRO A 216 -21.70 -7.44 -1.89
CA PRO A 216 -21.60 -6.82 -3.21
C PRO A 216 -20.54 -7.56 -4.04
N PRO A 217 -20.68 -7.59 -5.37
CA PRO A 217 -19.64 -8.14 -6.25
C PRO A 217 -18.35 -7.30 -6.16
N CYS A 218 -17.22 -7.96 -6.38
CA CYS A 218 -15.89 -7.35 -6.44
C CYS A 218 -15.58 -6.82 -7.84
#